data_a87f4e0a1e1cbb3488d3695fb3a95321
#
_entry.id   a87f4e0a1e1cbb3488d3695fb3a95321
#
_cell.length_a   1.000
_cell.length_b   1.000
_cell.length_c   1.000
_cell.angle_alpha   90.00
_cell.angle_beta   90.00
_cell.angle_gamma   90.00
#
_symmetry.space_group_name_H-M   'P 1'
#
loop_
_entity.id
_entity.type
_entity.pdbx_description
1 polymer ?
#
loop_
_entity_poly.entity_id
_entity_poly.type
_entity_poly.pdbx_seq_one_letter_code
_entity_poly.pdbx_strand_id
1 'polypeptide(L)'
;LYHLMYKRLYSVANTILEYKELTEEALEEVFTSLWMNRHKADVDNIFTYLYVLTKNKAIDMKRKEVRWDYLTLEDVHDDLFHCSVTPETTIVSKEEISLIHSIIKSLPEKRRNVLMLIKYHGLKNKEVAEILGISVKTVDNHLAAAIRDVLEALQKQDIDSGSRMRLMSWLL
;
A
#
# COMPACT_ATOMS: atom_id res chain seq x y z
N LEU A 1 -7.32 -5.73 18.91
CA LEU A 1 -7.26 -4.64 17.93
C LEU A 1 -5.82 -4.47 17.40
N TYR A 2 -4.81 -4.27 18.28
CA TYR A 2 -3.42 -4.06 17.90
C TYR A 2 -2.89 -5.13 16.92
N HIS A 3 -2.93 -6.42 17.28
CA HIS A 3 -2.42 -7.50 16.43
C HIS A 3 -3.13 -7.62 15.08
N LEU A 4 -4.43 -7.30 15.03
CA LEU A 4 -5.22 -7.39 13.81
C LEU A 4 -4.88 -6.27 12.81
N MET A 5 -4.51 -5.11 13.33
CA MET A 5 -4.27 -3.90 12.54
C MET A 5 -2.80 -3.67 12.23
N TYR A 6 -1.90 -4.12 13.13
CA TYR A 6 -0.47 -3.85 13.03
C TYR A 6 0.10 -4.22 11.64
N LYS A 7 -0.15 -5.45 11.17
CA LYS A 7 0.36 -5.91 9.87
C LYS A 7 -0.09 -5.04 8.71
N ARG A 8 -1.37 -4.62 8.70
CA ARG A 8 -1.92 -3.76 7.65
C ARG A 8 -1.33 -2.36 7.69
N LEU A 9 -1.25 -1.77 8.87
CA LEU A 9 -0.68 -0.43 9.06
C LEU A 9 0.83 -0.43 8.78
N TYR A 10 1.53 -1.51 9.18
CA TYR A 10 2.94 -1.70 8.86
C TYR A 10 3.17 -1.70 7.36
N SER A 11 2.38 -2.46 6.60
CA SER A 11 2.49 -2.48 5.14
C SER A 11 2.27 -1.09 4.52
N VAL A 12 1.30 -0.31 5.02
CA VAL A 12 1.06 1.08 4.54
C VAL A 12 2.26 1.98 4.84
N ALA A 13 2.75 1.99 6.07
CA ALA A 13 3.88 2.82 6.47
C ALA A 13 5.15 2.43 5.71
N ASN A 14 5.41 1.12 5.59
CA ASN A 14 6.59 0.60 4.92
C ASN A 14 6.59 0.90 3.39
N THR A 15 5.43 0.95 2.75
CA THR A 15 5.32 1.38 1.34
C THR A 15 5.75 2.85 1.14
N ILE A 16 5.63 3.67 2.18
CA ILE A 16 5.98 5.09 2.13
C ILE A 16 7.43 5.31 2.58
N LEU A 17 7.82 4.69 3.69
CA LEU A 17 9.10 4.92 4.36
C LEU A 17 10.25 4.08 3.79
N GLU A 18 9.95 2.86 3.29
CA GLU A 18 10.91 1.92 2.69
C GLU A 18 11.97 1.37 3.67
N TYR A 19 12.01 1.85 4.93
CA TYR A 19 12.93 1.44 5.99
C TYR A 19 12.16 0.83 7.16
N LYS A 20 12.62 -0.33 7.63
CA LYS A 20 11.98 -1.09 8.70
C LYS A 20 11.91 -0.30 10.01
N GLU A 21 13.03 0.28 10.40
CA GLU A 21 13.19 1.02 11.66
C GLU A 21 12.25 2.22 11.71
N LEU A 22 12.20 3.01 10.64
CA LEU A 22 11.29 4.16 10.51
C LEU A 22 9.83 3.74 10.48
N THR A 23 9.54 2.59 9.89
CA THR A 23 8.19 2.04 9.85
C THR A 23 7.71 1.63 11.24
N GLU A 24 8.56 0.97 12.02
CA GLU A 24 8.28 0.59 13.40
C GLU A 24 8.10 1.83 14.29
N GLU A 25 8.99 2.82 14.19
CA GLU A 25 8.88 4.09 14.90
C GLU A 25 7.57 4.84 14.57
N ALA A 26 7.21 4.92 13.27
CA ALA A 26 5.97 5.54 12.84
C ALA A 26 4.74 4.88 13.48
N LEU A 27 4.72 3.56 13.54
CA LEU A 27 3.62 2.81 14.14
C LEU A 27 3.56 2.96 15.66
N GLU A 28 4.70 2.96 16.35
CA GLU A 28 4.75 3.21 17.79
C GLU A 28 4.17 4.58 18.14
N GLU A 29 4.53 5.61 17.39
CA GLU A 29 3.96 6.95 17.60
C GLU A 29 2.45 7.01 17.29
N VAL A 30 1.98 6.33 16.23
CA VAL A 30 0.56 6.26 15.88
C VAL A 30 -0.25 5.59 16.99
N PHE A 31 0.22 4.44 17.49
CA PHE A 31 -0.48 3.74 18.56
C PHE A 31 -0.39 4.47 19.91
N THR A 32 0.72 5.14 20.19
CA THR A 32 0.86 5.99 21.36
C THR A 32 -0.10 7.17 21.30
N SER A 33 -0.21 7.83 20.14
CA SER A 33 -1.17 8.92 19.92
C SER A 33 -2.62 8.45 20.08
N LEU A 34 -2.96 7.27 19.54
CA LEU A 34 -4.28 6.67 19.74
C LEU A 34 -4.57 6.45 21.23
N TRP A 35 -3.62 5.87 21.95
CA TRP A 35 -3.77 5.61 23.37
C TRP A 35 -3.98 6.88 24.18
N MET A 36 -3.19 7.93 23.94
CA MET A 36 -3.32 9.22 24.60
C MET A 36 -4.65 9.91 24.31
N ASN A 37 -5.17 9.78 23.10
CA ASN A 37 -6.41 10.41 22.65
C ASN A 37 -7.64 9.48 22.72
N ARG A 38 -7.53 8.31 23.33
CA ARG A 38 -8.61 7.29 23.37
C ARG A 38 -9.96 7.79 23.88
N HIS A 39 -9.98 8.82 24.72
CA HIS A 39 -11.21 9.41 25.27
C HIS A 39 -11.86 10.46 24.35
N LYS A 40 -11.12 10.94 23.33
CA LYS A 40 -11.60 11.94 22.36
C LYS A 40 -11.99 11.31 21.02
N ALA A 41 -11.61 10.07 20.81
CA ALA A 41 -11.86 9.35 19.59
C ALA A 41 -13.27 8.77 19.63
N ASP A 42 -14.27 9.61 19.33
CA ASP A 42 -15.56 9.15 18.85
C ASP A 42 -15.36 8.68 17.39
N VAL A 43 -14.96 7.41 17.23
CA VAL A 43 -14.48 6.91 15.96
C VAL A 43 -15.41 5.82 15.48
N ASP A 44 -16.38 6.22 14.67
CA ASP A 44 -17.26 5.29 13.98
C ASP A 44 -16.48 4.28 13.12
N ASN A 45 -15.27 4.68 12.68
CA ASN A 45 -14.38 3.82 11.91
C ASN A 45 -12.92 3.95 12.36
N ILE A 46 -12.54 3.21 13.40
CA ILE A 46 -11.17 3.18 13.95
C ILE A 46 -10.11 2.79 12.90
N PHE A 47 -10.48 1.95 11.93
CA PHE A 47 -9.57 1.53 10.87
C PHE A 47 -9.18 2.70 9.98
N THR A 48 -10.16 3.43 9.44
CA THR A 48 -9.91 4.61 8.59
C THR A 48 -9.11 5.66 9.34
N TYR A 49 -9.44 5.90 10.61
CA TYR A 49 -8.69 6.84 11.45
C TYR A 49 -7.22 6.45 11.57
N LEU A 50 -6.92 5.21 11.93
CA LEU A 50 -5.54 4.73 12.06
C LEU A 50 -4.79 4.72 10.73
N TYR A 51 -5.44 4.41 9.62
CA TYR A 51 -4.82 4.51 8.29
C TYR A 51 -4.42 5.95 7.95
N VAL A 52 -5.31 6.92 8.19
CA VAL A 52 -5.01 8.34 7.97
C VAL A 52 -3.84 8.79 8.85
N LEU A 53 -3.85 8.44 10.14
CA LEU A 53 -2.75 8.76 11.05
C LEU A 53 -1.43 8.14 10.58
N THR A 54 -1.43 6.84 10.25
CA THR A 54 -0.23 6.12 9.80
C THR A 54 0.33 6.73 8.52
N LYS A 55 -0.53 6.98 7.52
CA LYS A 55 -0.13 7.61 6.27
C LYS A 55 0.49 8.99 6.50
N ASN A 56 -0.19 9.84 7.27
CA ASN A 56 0.27 11.21 7.54
C ASN A 56 1.60 11.18 8.29
N LYS A 57 1.73 10.32 9.30
CA LYS A 57 2.98 10.15 10.05
C LYS A 57 4.13 9.68 9.16
N ALA A 58 3.89 8.67 8.33
CA ALA A 58 4.89 8.16 7.39
C ALA A 58 5.34 9.24 6.39
N ILE A 59 4.40 10.01 5.84
CA ILE A 59 4.72 11.13 4.93
C ILE A 59 5.54 12.20 5.65
N ASP A 60 5.18 12.55 6.89
CA ASP A 60 5.90 13.57 7.66
C ASP A 60 7.32 13.11 8.00
N MET A 61 7.51 11.84 8.35
CA MET A 61 8.83 11.25 8.59
C MET A 61 9.67 11.24 7.31
N LYS A 62 9.10 10.75 6.19
CA LYS A 62 9.80 10.76 4.89
C LYS A 62 10.20 12.16 4.45
N ARG A 63 9.36 13.17 4.68
CA ARG A 63 9.71 14.58 4.38
C ARG A 63 10.85 15.10 5.23
N LYS A 64 10.96 14.67 6.49
CA LYS A 64 12.08 15.02 7.36
C LYS A 64 13.37 14.33 6.90
N GLU A 65 13.29 13.06 6.52
CA GLU A 65 14.41 12.27 6.04
C GLU A 65 14.97 12.82 4.71
N VAL A 66 14.12 13.13 3.74
CA VAL A 66 14.53 13.77 2.46
C VAL A 66 15.25 15.11 2.68
N ARG A 67 15.02 15.80 3.79
CA ARG A 67 15.83 16.98 4.17
C ARG A 67 17.25 16.61 4.65
N TRP A 68 17.47 15.35 5.06
CA TRP A 68 18.79 14.84 5.50
C TRP A 68 19.54 14.13 4.38
N ASP A 69 18.84 13.48 3.43
CA ASP A 69 19.38 12.59 2.39
C ASP A 69 19.82 13.28 1.09
N TYR A 70 20.16 14.56 1.15
CA TYR A 70 21.01 15.10 0.06
C TYR A 70 22.44 14.52 0.06
N LEU A 71 22.72 13.49 0.86
CA LEU A 71 24.09 12.99 1.03
C LEU A 71 24.33 11.48 0.85
N THR A 72 23.34 10.64 0.66
CA THR A 72 23.62 9.21 0.36
C THR A 72 22.50 8.56 -0.46
N LEU A 73 22.76 8.46 -1.76
CA LEU A 73 22.12 7.50 -2.65
C LEU A 73 22.92 6.20 -2.57
N GLU A 74 22.33 5.13 -2.11
CA GLU A 74 22.52 3.73 -2.52
C GLU A 74 21.97 2.81 -1.42
N ASP A 75 20.91 2.10 -1.76
CA ASP A 75 20.55 0.72 -1.42
C ASP A 75 19.03 0.54 -1.39
N VAL A 76 18.53 0.02 -2.51
CA VAL A 76 17.14 -0.45 -2.63
C VAL A 76 17.09 -1.86 -2.06
N HIS A 77 16.46 -2.06 -0.92
CA HIS A 77 16.19 -3.39 -0.40
C HIS A 77 14.89 -3.99 -0.92
N ASP A 78 15.03 -5.21 -1.44
CA ASP A 78 14.05 -6.04 -2.16
C ASP A 78 13.03 -6.76 -1.24
N ASP A 79 13.00 -6.42 0.05
CA ASP A 79 12.26 -7.17 1.08
C ASP A 79 10.80 -6.74 1.30
N LEU A 80 10.24 -5.87 0.46
CA LEU A 80 8.97 -5.17 0.72
C LEU A 80 7.70 -6.00 0.49
N PHE A 81 7.81 -7.23 0.00
CA PHE A 81 6.65 -8.00 -0.44
C PHE A 81 6.38 -9.32 0.25
N HIS A 82 6.96 -9.53 1.42
CA HIS A 82 6.66 -10.72 2.23
C HIS A 82 5.41 -10.59 3.12
N CYS A 83 4.47 -9.71 2.84
CA CYS A 83 3.24 -9.62 3.63
C CYS A 83 2.00 -10.05 2.85
N SER A 84 1.58 -11.27 3.14
CA SER A 84 0.23 -11.83 3.00
C SER A 84 -0.35 -11.93 1.58
N VAL A 85 0.23 -12.81 0.78
CA VAL A 85 -0.61 -13.69 -0.04
C VAL A 85 -1.20 -14.71 0.95
N THR A 86 -2.51 -14.69 1.16
CA THR A 86 -3.19 -15.72 1.94
C THR A 86 -2.94 -17.10 1.29
N PRO A 87 -2.71 -18.17 2.07
CA PRO A 87 -2.26 -19.46 1.55
C PRO A 87 -3.24 -20.21 0.64
N GLU A 88 -4.38 -19.63 0.30
CA GLU A 88 -5.47 -20.31 -0.39
C GLU A 88 -5.56 -20.04 -1.90
N THR A 89 -4.72 -19.18 -2.46
CA THR A 89 -4.70 -18.95 -3.89
C THR A 89 -3.38 -19.36 -4.51
N THR A 90 -3.40 -20.50 -5.19
CA THR A 90 -2.54 -20.89 -6.32
C THR A 90 -1.08 -20.45 -6.19
N ILE A 91 -0.17 -21.41 -6.23
CA ILE A 91 1.29 -21.23 -6.27
C ILE A 91 1.65 -20.18 -7.33
N VAL A 92 1.76 -18.93 -6.90
CA VAL A 92 2.27 -17.82 -7.73
C VAL A 92 3.78 -17.92 -7.64
N SER A 93 4.47 -17.99 -8.77
CA SER A 93 5.94 -18.07 -8.78
C SER A 93 6.56 -16.76 -8.30
N LYS A 94 7.79 -16.81 -7.78
CA LYS A 94 8.53 -15.60 -7.41
C LYS A 94 8.67 -14.62 -8.58
N GLU A 95 8.79 -15.16 -9.78
CA GLU A 95 8.91 -14.38 -11.02
C GLU A 95 7.60 -13.65 -11.35
N GLU A 96 6.44 -14.29 -11.18
CA GLU A 96 5.13 -13.65 -11.35
C GLU A 96 4.92 -12.51 -10.35
N ILE A 97 5.34 -12.71 -9.10
CA ILE A 97 5.28 -11.68 -8.04
C ILE A 97 6.20 -10.50 -8.42
N SER A 98 7.43 -10.76 -8.82
CA SER A 98 8.38 -9.73 -9.23
C SER A 98 7.88 -8.94 -10.44
N LEU A 99 7.27 -9.63 -11.40
CA LEU A 99 6.70 -9.00 -12.60
C LEU A 99 5.55 -8.06 -12.25
N ILE A 100 4.54 -8.53 -11.52
CA ILE A 100 3.39 -7.67 -11.15
C ILE A 100 3.85 -6.45 -10.35
N HIS A 101 4.87 -6.63 -9.52
CA HIS A 101 5.53 -5.59 -8.77
C HIS A 101 6.13 -4.48 -9.64
N SER A 102 6.95 -4.89 -10.61
CA SER A 102 7.58 -3.94 -11.53
C SER A 102 6.53 -3.14 -12.31
N ILE A 103 5.43 -3.82 -12.71
CA ILE A 103 4.31 -3.16 -13.39
C ILE A 103 3.61 -2.17 -12.46
N ILE A 104 3.29 -2.56 -11.22
CA ILE A 104 2.64 -1.66 -10.26
C ILE A 104 3.55 -0.47 -9.94
N LYS A 105 4.85 -0.69 -9.79
CA LYS A 105 5.84 0.36 -9.54
C LYS A 105 5.93 1.40 -10.68
N SER A 106 5.67 0.97 -11.91
CA SER A 106 5.65 1.86 -13.09
C SER A 106 4.38 2.73 -13.21
N LEU A 107 3.32 2.42 -12.46
CA LEU A 107 2.09 3.21 -12.50
C LEU A 107 2.32 4.64 -11.96
N PRO A 108 1.58 5.65 -12.48
CA PRO A 108 1.52 6.95 -11.86
C PRO A 108 1.12 6.86 -10.38
N GLU A 109 1.77 7.63 -9.52
CA GLU A 109 1.66 7.56 -8.05
C GLU A 109 0.20 7.50 -7.55
N LYS A 110 -0.67 8.38 -8.05
CA LYS A 110 -2.08 8.41 -7.62
C LYS A 110 -2.84 7.13 -7.96
N ARG A 111 -2.59 6.53 -9.14
CA ARG A 111 -3.21 5.27 -9.57
C ARG A 111 -2.66 4.11 -8.76
N ARG A 112 -1.35 4.07 -8.55
CA ARG A 112 -0.67 3.07 -7.73
C ARG A 112 -1.21 3.07 -6.30
N ASN A 113 -1.29 4.25 -5.65
CA ASN A 113 -1.79 4.36 -4.28
C ASN A 113 -3.23 3.86 -4.14
N VAL A 114 -4.12 4.22 -5.06
CA VAL A 114 -5.51 3.73 -5.06
C VAL A 114 -5.55 2.21 -5.24
N LEU A 115 -4.81 1.66 -6.21
CA LEU A 115 -4.76 0.23 -6.47
C LEU A 115 -4.26 -0.54 -5.25
N MET A 116 -3.19 -0.07 -4.62
CA MET A 116 -2.60 -0.70 -3.44
C MET A 116 -3.57 -0.68 -2.25
N LEU A 117 -4.20 0.45 -1.95
CA LEU A 117 -5.14 0.56 -0.84
C LEU A 117 -6.35 -0.36 -1.02
N ILE A 118 -6.86 -0.52 -2.23
CA ILE A 118 -8.02 -1.36 -2.49
C ILE A 118 -7.63 -2.84 -2.57
N LYS A 119 -6.65 -3.20 -3.41
CA LYS A 119 -6.33 -4.61 -3.69
C LYS A 119 -5.45 -5.27 -2.63
N TYR A 120 -4.45 -4.56 -2.11
CA TYR A 120 -3.57 -5.11 -1.07
C TYR A 120 -4.11 -4.94 0.34
N HIS A 121 -4.69 -3.77 0.63
CA HIS A 121 -5.17 -3.49 1.98
C HIS A 121 -6.66 -3.79 2.17
N GLY A 122 -7.38 -4.14 1.09
CA GLY A 122 -8.79 -4.54 1.13
C GLY A 122 -9.72 -3.42 1.58
N LEU A 123 -9.33 -2.16 1.37
CA LEU A 123 -10.14 -1.01 1.74
C LEU A 123 -11.28 -0.78 0.74
N LYS A 124 -12.40 -0.30 1.25
CA LYS A 124 -13.53 0.12 0.41
C LYS A 124 -13.24 1.47 -0.23
N ASN A 125 -13.82 1.73 -1.40
CA ASN A 125 -13.62 2.98 -2.15
C ASN A 125 -13.91 4.24 -1.32
N LYS A 126 -14.89 4.20 -0.39
CA LYS A 126 -15.17 5.29 0.54
C LYS A 126 -14.00 5.57 1.49
N GLU A 127 -13.43 4.53 2.08
CA GLU A 127 -12.29 4.63 2.99
C GLU A 127 -11.06 5.19 2.27
N VAL A 128 -10.83 4.72 1.04
CA VAL A 128 -9.73 5.24 0.20
C VAL A 128 -9.94 6.72 -0.15
N ALA A 129 -11.19 7.12 -0.44
CA ALA A 129 -11.53 8.51 -0.71
C ALA A 129 -11.21 9.42 0.48
N GLU A 130 -11.57 9.00 1.70
CA GLU A 130 -11.24 9.71 2.94
C GLU A 130 -9.72 9.79 3.18
N ILE A 131 -9.01 8.65 3.04
CA ILE A 131 -7.55 8.57 3.23
C ILE A 131 -6.81 9.49 2.26
N LEU A 132 -7.23 9.52 1.00
CA LEU A 132 -6.55 10.31 -0.03
C LEU A 132 -7.07 11.75 -0.15
N GLY A 133 -8.17 12.10 0.53
CA GLY A 133 -8.79 13.42 0.46
C GLY A 133 -9.37 13.71 -0.93
N ILE A 134 -9.95 12.72 -1.60
CA ILE A 134 -10.54 12.83 -2.94
C ILE A 134 -11.97 12.27 -2.96
N SER A 135 -12.73 12.54 -4.02
CA SER A 135 -14.08 11.98 -4.15
C SER A 135 -14.04 10.47 -4.45
N VAL A 136 -15.09 9.73 -4.03
CA VAL A 136 -15.26 8.30 -4.36
C VAL A 136 -15.21 8.10 -5.88
N LYS A 137 -15.85 8.97 -6.66
CA LYS A 137 -15.80 8.95 -8.12
C LYS A 137 -14.37 9.08 -8.67
N THR A 138 -13.54 9.88 -8.00
CA THR A 138 -12.12 10.01 -8.38
C THR A 138 -11.34 8.73 -8.06
N VAL A 139 -11.66 8.07 -6.93
CA VAL A 139 -11.11 6.74 -6.60
C VAL A 139 -11.47 5.72 -7.67
N ASP A 140 -12.76 5.64 -8.05
CA ASP A 140 -13.22 4.72 -9.11
C ASP A 140 -12.48 4.95 -10.43
N ASN A 141 -12.31 6.22 -10.83
CA ASN A 141 -11.59 6.58 -12.04
C ASN A 141 -10.11 6.18 -11.98
N HIS A 142 -9.43 6.41 -10.84
CA HIS A 142 -8.03 6.01 -10.67
C HIS A 142 -7.88 4.51 -10.63
N LEU A 143 -8.80 3.79 -9.98
CA LEU A 143 -8.79 2.32 -9.95
C LEU A 143 -8.97 1.74 -11.35
N ALA A 144 -9.99 2.19 -12.08
CA ALA A 144 -10.25 1.73 -13.45
C ALA A 144 -9.07 1.99 -14.39
N ALA A 145 -8.45 3.17 -14.27
CA ALA A 145 -7.26 3.51 -15.05
C ALA A 145 -6.05 2.66 -14.64
N ALA A 146 -5.83 2.41 -13.35
CA ALA A 146 -4.75 1.56 -12.87
C ALA A 146 -4.89 0.12 -13.37
N ILE A 147 -6.10 -0.45 -13.27
CA ILE A 147 -6.39 -1.81 -13.76
C ILE A 147 -6.09 -1.89 -15.27
N ARG A 148 -6.55 -0.93 -16.07
CA ARG A 148 -6.28 -0.91 -17.51
C ARG A 148 -4.79 -0.85 -17.82
N ASP A 149 -4.05 0.05 -17.14
CA ASP A 149 -2.62 0.21 -17.34
C ASP A 149 -1.86 -1.10 -17.01
N VAL A 150 -2.25 -1.80 -15.92
CA VAL A 150 -1.65 -3.09 -15.55
C VAL A 150 -1.99 -4.16 -16.58
N LEU A 151 -3.24 -4.25 -17.06
CA LEU A 151 -3.64 -5.21 -18.08
C LEU A 151 -2.88 -4.99 -19.40
N GLU A 152 -2.73 -3.75 -19.82
CA GLU A 152 -1.95 -3.39 -21.01
C GLU A 152 -0.46 -3.73 -20.85
N ALA A 153 0.10 -3.51 -19.65
CA ALA A 153 1.48 -3.88 -19.37
C ALA A 153 1.67 -5.42 -19.38
N LEU A 154 0.74 -6.19 -18.78
CA LEU A 154 0.78 -7.66 -18.79
C LEU A 154 0.66 -8.24 -20.19
N GLN A 155 -0.11 -7.60 -21.09
CA GLN A 155 -0.22 -8.05 -22.48
C GLN A 155 1.08 -7.92 -23.26
N LYS A 156 1.94 -6.96 -22.89
CA LYS A 156 3.24 -6.73 -23.55
C LYS A 156 4.35 -7.65 -23.03
N GLN A 157 4.08 -8.39 -21.93
CA GLN A 157 5.05 -9.33 -21.38
C GLN A 157 4.95 -10.70 -22.06
N ASP A 158 6.10 -11.30 -22.29
CA ASP A 158 6.20 -12.67 -22.80
C ASP A 158 6.04 -13.68 -21.66
N ILE A 159 4.80 -13.85 -21.20
CA ILE A 159 4.42 -14.78 -20.14
C ILE A 159 3.41 -15.80 -20.66
N ASP A 160 3.46 -17.00 -20.11
CA ASP A 160 2.50 -18.04 -20.46
C ASP A 160 1.05 -17.63 -20.12
N SER A 161 0.10 -18.25 -20.83
CA SER A 161 -1.33 -17.93 -20.70
C SER A 161 -1.88 -18.23 -19.29
N GLY A 162 -1.33 -19.22 -18.59
CA GLY A 162 -1.74 -19.59 -17.24
C GLY A 162 -1.31 -18.52 -16.22
N SER A 163 -0.07 -18.07 -16.28
CA SER A 163 0.45 -16.97 -15.45
C SER A 163 -0.31 -15.68 -15.69
N ARG A 164 -0.58 -15.36 -16.96
CA ARG A 164 -1.37 -14.18 -17.31
C ARG A 164 -2.77 -14.23 -16.72
N MET A 165 -3.44 -15.38 -16.79
CA MET A 165 -4.79 -15.57 -16.25
C MET A 165 -4.80 -15.43 -14.72
N ARG A 166 -3.81 -16.00 -14.01
CA ARG A 166 -3.68 -15.87 -12.54
C ARG A 166 -3.51 -14.41 -12.11
N LEU A 167 -2.60 -13.68 -12.77
CA LEU A 167 -2.35 -12.26 -12.47
C LEU A 167 -3.57 -11.38 -12.77
N MET A 168 -4.31 -11.67 -13.84
CA MET A 168 -5.56 -10.98 -14.16
C MET A 168 -6.66 -11.27 -13.13
N SER A 169 -6.79 -12.53 -12.69
CA SER A 169 -7.77 -12.92 -11.67
C SER A 169 -7.54 -12.24 -10.33
N TRP A 170 -6.27 -12.00 -9.95
CA TRP A 170 -5.96 -11.25 -8.75
C TRP A 170 -6.34 -9.77 -8.89
N LEU A 171 -6.25 -9.21 -10.08
CA LEU A 171 -6.49 -7.79 -10.33
C LEU A 171 -7.99 -7.44 -10.37
N LEU A 172 -8.83 -8.36 -10.83
CA LEU A 172 -10.29 -8.19 -10.94
C LEU A 172 -11.02 -8.59 -9.66
#